data_daf1e868668b202dc16d17d8f02b6700
#
_entry.id   daf1e868668b202dc16d17d8f02b6700
#
_cell.length_a   1.000
_cell.length_b   1.000
_cell.length_c   1.000
_cell.angle_alpha   90.00
_cell.angle_beta   90.00
_cell.angle_gamma   90.00
#
_symmetry.space_group_name_H-M   'P 1'
#
loop_
_entity.id
_entity.type
_entity.pdbx_description
1 polymer ?
#
loop_
_entity_poly.entity_id
_entity_poly.type
_entity_poly.pdbx_seq_one_letter_code
_entity_poly.pdbx_strand_id
1 'polypeptide(L)' 'MELIDTPNPNAKKIDIDLASTDIEKELKKIEGVKSIFFGPNFITITKEENTEWESINQDIINIFDKL' A
#
# COMPACT_ATOMS: atom_id res chain seq x y z
N MET A 1 -4.28 -11.89 0.52
CA MET A 1 -3.29 -10.82 0.74
C MET A 1 -3.76 -9.92 1.85
N GLU A 2 -2.90 -9.59 2.79
CA GLU A 2 -3.30 -8.72 3.89
C GLU A 2 -2.26 -7.66 4.18
N LEU A 3 -2.75 -6.54 4.67
CA LEU A 3 -1.91 -5.43 5.11
C LEU A 3 -1.46 -5.70 6.53
N ILE A 4 -0.17 -5.57 6.76
CA ILE A 4 0.45 -5.86 8.05
C ILE A 4 0.78 -4.55 8.76
N ASP A 5 0.40 -4.46 10.03
CA ASP A 5 0.67 -3.26 10.82
C ASP A 5 2.18 -3.06 11.01
N THR A 6 2.58 -1.80 11.03
CA THR A 6 3.95 -1.41 11.32
C THR A 6 3.95 -0.54 12.59
N PRO A 7 5.13 -0.21 13.15
CA PRO A 7 5.18 0.72 14.30
C PRO A 7 4.57 2.08 14.01
N ASN A 8 4.49 2.47 12.73
CA ASN A 8 3.87 3.73 12.33
C ASN A 8 2.40 3.47 11.98
N PRO A 9 1.43 4.05 12.70
CA PRO A 9 0.01 3.79 12.42
C PRO A 9 -0.44 4.28 11.05
N ASN A 10 0.33 5.16 10.41
CA ASN A 10 0.01 5.64 9.07
C ASN A 10 0.65 4.78 7.97
N ALA A 11 1.37 3.75 8.33
CA ALA A 11 2.04 2.87 7.37
C ALA A 11 1.66 1.42 7.61
N LYS A 12 1.41 0.70 6.53
CA LYS A 12 1.21 -0.76 6.56
C LYS A 12 2.05 -1.38 5.46
N LYS A 13 2.45 -2.62 5.66
CA LYS A 13 3.27 -3.31 4.67
C LYS A 13 2.55 -4.53 4.12
N ILE A 14 2.99 -4.95 2.95
CA ILE A 14 2.52 -6.17 2.31
C ILE A 14 3.75 -7.00 2.01
N ASP A 15 3.78 -8.24 2.48
CA ASP A 15 4.88 -9.16 2.21
C ASP A 15 4.69 -9.71 0.79
N ILE A 16 5.46 -9.17 -0.13
CA ILE A 16 5.37 -9.57 -1.53
C ILE A 16 6.72 -9.31 -2.19
N ASP A 17 7.20 -10.28 -2.95
CA ASP A 17 8.45 -10.15 -3.67
C ASP A 17 8.16 -9.65 -5.08
N LEU A 18 7.72 -8.41 -5.17
CA LEU A 18 7.34 -7.81 -6.43
C LEU A 18 7.62 -6.32 -6.38
N ALA A 19 8.52 -5.85 -7.23
CA ALA A 19 8.78 -4.44 -7.39
C ALA A 19 8.41 -4.08 -8.83
N SER A 20 7.39 -3.25 -8.99
CA SER A 20 6.92 -2.84 -10.30
C SER A 20 6.54 -1.38 -10.28
N THR A 21 7.05 -0.64 -11.26
CA THR A 21 6.71 0.77 -11.43
C THR A 21 5.21 0.93 -11.69
N ASP A 22 4.60 -0.05 -12.36
CA ASP A 22 3.17 0.00 -12.64
C ASP A 22 2.34 -0.09 -11.36
N ILE A 23 2.77 -0.95 -10.43
CA ILE A 23 2.09 -1.07 -9.13
C ILE A 23 2.20 0.24 -8.36
N GLU A 24 3.39 0.84 -8.35
CA GLU A 24 3.58 2.12 -7.68
C GLU A 24 2.64 3.18 -8.24
N LYS A 25 2.54 3.28 -9.56
CA LYS A 25 1.65 4.24 -10.21
C LYS A 25 0.20 4.00 -9.84
N GLU A 26 -0.24 2.75 -9.84
CA GLU A 26 -1.61 2.42 -9.51
C GLU A 26 -1.92 2.73 -8.04
N LEU A 27 -1.01 2.40 -7.13
CA LEU A 27 -1.20 2.69 -5.71
C LEU A 27 -1.25 4.19 -5.45
N LYS A 28 -0.42 4.97 -6.13
CA LYS A 28 -0.39 6.42 -5.95
C LYS A 28 -1.65 7.11 -6.49
N LYS A 29 -2.42 6.46 -7.34
CA LYS A 29 -3.69 6.98 -7.82
C LYS A 29 -4.79 6.92 -6.76
N ILE A 30 -4.60 6.13 -5.72
CA ILE A 30 -5.58 6.00 -4.65
C ILE A 30 -5.55 7.27 -3.82
N GLU A 31 -6.69 7.94 -3.70
CA GLU A 31 -6.81 9.12 -2.85
C GLU A 31 -6.61 8.68 -1.40
N GLY A 32 -5.69 9.31 -0.71
CA GLY A 32 -5.36 8.97 0.66
C GLY A 32 -4.02 8.27 0.81
N VAL A 33 -3.42 7.80 -0.29
CA VAL A 33 -2.08 7.23 -0.26
C VAL A 33 -1.06 8.35 -0.39
N LYS A 34 -0.19 8.46 0.60
CA LYS A 34 0.83 9.51 0.65
C LYS A 34 2.11 9.10 -0.05
N SER A 35 2.61 7.90 0.23
CA SER A 35 3.86 7.44 -0.34
C SER A 35 3.92 5.91 -0.36
N ILE A 36 4.82 5.39 -1.20
CA ILE A 36 5.05 3.96 -1.35
C ILE A 36 6.55 3.72 -1.22
N PHE A 37 6.93 2.72 -0.47
CA PHE A 37 8.33 2.31 -0.34
C PHE A 37 8.45 0.84 -0.72
N PHE A 38 9.37 0.53 -1.63
CA PHE A 38 9.67 -0.84 -2.03
C PHE A 38 10.90 -1.33 -1.28
N GLY A 39 10.71 -2.28 -0.39
CA GLY A 39 11.80 -2.95 0.27
C GLY A 39 12.04 -4.33 -0.32
N PRO A 40 13.07 -5.04 0.14
CA PRO A 40 13.31 -6.41 -0.28
C PRO A 40 12.20 -7.30 0.28
N ASN A 41 11.43 -7.92 -0.61
CA ASN A 41 10.35 -8.84 -0.24
C ASN A 41 9.16 -8.18 0.44
N PHE A 42 9.03 -6.85 0.37
CA PHE A 42 7.84 -6.18 0.91
C PHE A 42 7.61 -4.82 0.27
N ILE A 43 6.40 -4.32 0.42
CA ILE A 43 6.02 -2.97 -0.02
C ILE A 43 5.37 -2.29 1.18
N THR A 44 5.80 -1.07 1.50
CA THR A 44 5.20 -0.28 2.57
C THR A 44 4.37 0.84 1.97
N ILE A 45 3.13 0.95 2.40
CA ILE A 45 2.20 1.97 1.93
C ILE A 45 1.94 2.92 3.09
N THR A 46 2.17 4.20 2.89
CA THR A 46 1.90 5.24 3.89
C THR A 46 0.70 6.04 3.45
N LYS A 47 -0.29 6.14 4.33
CA LYS A 47 -1.49 6.92 4.07
C LYS A 47 -1.37 8.34 4.60
N GLU A 48 -2.26 9.21 4.16
CA GLU A 48 -2.39 10.53 4.75
C GLU A 48 -2.97 10.43 6.15
N GLU A 49 -2.59 11.35 7.04
CA GLU A 49 -3.04 11.31 8.42
C GLU A 49 -4.55 11.37 8.60
N ASN A 50 -5.22 12.09 7.71
CA ASN A 50 -6.68 12.26 7.78
C ASN A 50 -7.45 11.19 7.00
N THR A 51 -6.76 10.17 6.50
CA THR A 51 -7.38 9.09 5.76
C THR A 51 -7.45 7.85 6.66
N GLU A 52 -8.58 7.15 6.61
CA GLU A 52 -8.74 5.90 7.34
C GLU A 52 -8.35 4.72 6.44
N TRP A 53 -7.65 3.74 7.03
CA TRP A 53 -7.28 2.53 6.28
C TRP A 53 -8.51 1.84 5.69
N GLU A 54 -9.63 1.86 6.40
CA GLU A 54 -10.87 1.24 5.92
C GLU A 54 -11.34 1.83 4.59
N SER A 55 -11.03 3.10 4.34
CA SER A 55 -11.44 3.77 3.12
C SER A 55 -10.63 3.34 1.90
N ILE A 56 -9.38 2.93 2.10
CA ILE A 56 -8.47 2.64 0.98
C ILE A 56 -8.03 1.17 0.91
N ASN A 57 -8.32 0.41 1.95
CA ASN A 57 -7.88 -0.98 2.07
C ASN A 57 -8.30 -1.84 0.88
N GLN A 58 -9.56 -1.76 0.50
CA GLN A 58 -10.10 -2.56 -0.60
C GLN A 58 -9.49 -2.14 -1.94
N ASP A 59 -9.26 -0.84 -2.13
CA ASP A 59 -8.64 -0.35 -3.37
C ASP A 59 -7.22 -0.88 -3.50
N ILE A 60 -6.49 -0.92 -2.40
CA ILE A 60 -5.13 -1.46 -2.39
C ILE A 60 -5.14 -2.95 -2.74
N ILE A 61 -6.01 -3.71 -2.09
CA ILE A 61 -6.13 -5.14 -2.32
C ILE A 61 -6.51 -5.42 -3.77
N ASN A 62 -7.45 -4.65 -4.32
CA ASN A 62 -7.89 -4.82 -5.70
C ASN A 62 -6.75 -4.64 -6.71
N ILE A 63 -5.84 -3.73 -6.43
CA ILE A 63 -4.68 -3.51 -7.32
C ILE A 63 -3.80 -4.76 -7.35
N PHE A 64 -3.54 -5.36 -6.19
CA PHE A 64 -2.71 -6.56 -6.14
C PHE A 64 -3.43 -7.78 -6.70
N ASP A 65 -4.74 -7.84 -6.59
CA ASP A 65 -5.52 -8.96 -7.13
C ASP A 65 -5.55 -8.98 -8.67
N LYS A 66 -5.25 -7.85 -9.31
CA LYS A 66 -5.20 -7.76 -10.78
C LYS A 66 -3.89 -8.25 -11.37
N LEU A 67 -2.92 -8.57 -10.57
CA LEU A 67 -1.60 -9.01 -11.04
C LEU A 67 -1.55 -10.46 -11.49
#